data_44effd3958c000fbe54cbeeba3bc69bc
#
_entry.id   44effd3958c000fbe54cbeeba3bc69bc
#
_cell.length_a   1.000
_cell.length_b   1.000
_cell.length_c   1.000
_cell.angle_alpha   90.00
_cell.angle_beta   90.00
_cell.angle_gamma   90.00
#
_symmetry.space_group_name_H-M   'P 1'
#
loop_
_entity.id
_entity.type
_entity.pdbx_description
1 polymer ?
#
loop_
_entity_poly.entity_id
_entity_poly.type
_entity_poly.pdbx_seq_one_letter_code
_entity_poly.pdbx_strand_id
1 'polypeptide(L)'
;MDRLIEYFGHHMTLASAAIVMAGVVAVYEFRNRAQSEAALAPQDVVRLMNQGALVIDLRTQEAFAGGHLNGARQMTGEQILKAAETLKKYKEKPLVVYDDNGSAGVSASRQLAAQGFTKAFNLRGGLAAWRAENLPLTKG
;
A
#
# COMPACT_ATOMS: atom_id res chain seq x y z
N MET A 1 -39.01 -9.41 38.84
CA MET A 1 -38.05 -8.32 38.62
C MET A 1 -36.66 -8.86 38.31
N ASP A 2 -36.21 -9.84 39.03
CA ASP A 2 -34.87 -10.42 38.83
C ASP A 2 -34.65 -11.00 37.41
N ARG A 3 -35.68 -11.63 36.84
CA ARG A 3 -35.63 -12.16 35.46
C ARG A 3 -35.49 -11.09 34.39
N LEU A 4 -36.06 -9.91 34.61
CA LEU A 4 -35.95 -8.78 33.69
C LEU A 4 -34.53 -8.18 33.71
N ILE A 5 -33.95 -8.06 34.88
CA ILE A 5 -32.58 -7.55 35.06
C ILE A 5 -31.58 -8.51 34.46
N GLU A 6 -31.79 -9.81 34.64
CA GLU A 6 -30.97 -10.86 34.06
C GLU A 6 -31.09 -10.88 32.52
N TYR A 7 -32.31 -10.72 31.99
CA TYR A 7 -32.60 -10.64 30.57
C TYR A 7 -31.94 -9.42 29.94
N PHE A 8 -32.06 -8.25 30.54
CA PHE A 8 -31.43 -7.02 30.05
C PHE A 8 -29.89 -7.10 30.13
N GLY A 9 -29.35 -7.66 31.22
CA GLY A 9 -27.91 -7.85 31.38
C GLY A 9 -27.32 -8.75 30.27
N HIS A 10 -28.01 -9.84 29.96
CA HIS A 10 -27.59 -10.78 28.95
C HIS A 10 -27.68 -10.20 27.54
N HIS A 11 -28.72 -9.42 27.26
CA HIS A 11 -28.90 -8.76 25.97
C HIS A 11 -27.95 -7.57 25.77
N MET A 12 -27.61 -6.86 26.85
CA MET A 12 -26.62 -5.77 26.76
C MET A 12 -25.21 -6.29 26.46
N THR A 13 -24.82 -7.44 27.02
CA THR A 13 -23.54 -8.06 26.70
C THR A 13 -23.46 -8.55 25.25
N LEU A 14 -24.54 -9.13 24.73
CA LEU A 14 -24.63 -9.54 23.33
C LEU A 14 -24.64 -8.33 22.39
N ALA A 15 -25.36 -7.27 22.74
CA ALA A 15 -25.41 -6.04 21.98
C ALA A 15 -24.04 -5.33 21.93
N SER A 16 -23.32 -5.27 23.05
CA SER A 16 -21.99 -4.69 23.10
C SER A 16 -20.97 -5.51 22.30
N ALA A 17 -21.05 -6.85 22.36
CA ALA A 17 -20.22 -7.73 21.54
C ALA A 17 -20.49 -7.52 20.04
N ALA A 18 -21.75 -7.38 19.64
CA ALA A 18 -22.13 -7.11 18.25
C ALA A 18 -21.62 -5.76 17.76
N ILE A 19 -21.66 -4.72 18.58
CA ILE A 19 -21.14 -3.39 18.25
C ILE A 19 -19.62 -3.44 18.07
N VAL A 20 -18.90 -4.12 18.96
CA VAL A 20 -17.45 -4.29 18.85
C VAL A 20 -17.08 -5.05 17.56
N MET A 21 -17.80 -6.15 17.26
CA MET A 21 -17.59 -6.90 16.03
C MET A 21 -17.86 -6.07 14.78
N ALA A 22 -18.95 -5.31 14.76
CA ALA A 22 -19.27 -4.41 13.65
C ALA A 22 -18.20 -3.33 13.48
N GLY A 23 -17.66 -2.80 14.58
CA GLY A 23 -16.55 -1.84 14.55
C GLY A 23 -15.27 -2.45 13.98
N VAL A 24 -14.92 -3.66 14.39
CA VAL A 24 -13.74 -4.38 13.87
C VAL A 24 -13.89 -4.67 12.38
N VAL A 25 -15.06 -5.15 11.95
CA VAL A 25 -15.35 -5.42 10.53
C VAL A 25 -15.28 -4.13 9.72
N ALA A 26 -15.86 -3.04 10.21
CA ALA A 26 -15.84 -1.74 9.52
C ALA A 26 -14.40 -1.22 9.34
N VAL A 27 -13.58 -1.30 10.38
CA VAL A 27 -12.16 -0.92 10.32
C VAL A 27 -11.41 -1.81 9.33
N TYR A 28 -11.65 -3.11 9.38
CA TYR A 28 -11.02 -4.07 8.46
C TYR A 28 -11.39 -3.77 7.00
N GLU A 29 -12.67 -3.57 6.72
CA GLU A 29 -13.16 -3.25 5.37
C GLU A 29 -12.60 -1.91 4.88
N PHE A 30 -12.58 -0.90 5.73
CA PHE A 30 -12.04 0.41 5.38
C PHE A 30 -10.55 0.32 5.02
N ARG A 31 -9.78 -0.39 5.82
CA ARG A 31 -8.34 -0.61 5.55
C ARG A 31 -8.12 -1.42 4.28
N ASN A 32 -8.96 -2.43 4.06
CA ASN A 32 -8.86 -3.27 2.87
C ASN A 32 -9.20 -2.49 1.59
N ARG A 33 -10.20 -1.62 1.64
CA ARG A 33 -10.53 -0.73 0.52
C ARG A 33 -9.38 0.25 0.24
N ALA A 34 -8.83 0.88 1.26
CA ALA A 34 -7.70 1.79 1.11
C ALA A 34 -6.49 1.08 0.48
N GLN A 35 -6.20 -0.15 0.87
CA GLN A 35 -5.16 -0.96 0.26
C GLN A 35 -5.45 -1.32 -1.19
N SER A 36 -6.70 -1.65 -1.49
CA SER A 36 -7.14 -1.98 -2.85
C SER A 36 -7.05 -0.77 -3.78
N GLU A 37 -7.38 0.42 -3.28
CA GLU A 37 -7.27 1.67 -4.05
C GLU A 37 -5.81 2.08 -4.27
N ALA A 38 -4.93 1.78 -3.32
CA ALA A 38 -3.51 2.06 -3.43
C ALA A 38 -2.79 1.10 -4.38
N ALA A 39 -3.32 -0.10 -4.61
CA ALA A 39 -2.74 -1.10 -5.51
C ALA A 39 -3.21 -0.85 -6.95
N LEU A 40 -2.28 -0.42 -7.81
CA LEU A 40 -2.59 -0.05 -9.19
C LEU A 40 -2.16 -1.14 -10.17
N ALA A 41 -2.97 -1.35 -11.21
CA ALA A 41 -2.60 -2.21 -12.32
C ALA A 41 -1.41 -1.61 -13.10
N PRO A 42 -0.61 -2.43 -13.81
CA PRO A 42 0.55 -1.92 -14.58
C PRO A 42 0.21 -0.77 -15.53
N GLN A 43 -0.93 -0.80 -16.20
CA GLN A 43 -1.35 0.26 -17.12
C GLN A 43 -1.58 1.60 -16.40
N ASP A 44 -2.11 1.57 -15.19
CA ASP A 44 -2.31 2.77 -14.40
C ASP A 44 -0.98 3.34 -13.90
N VAL A 45 -0.03 2.46 -13.57
CA VAL A 45 1.33 2.86 -13.19
C VAL A 45 2.03 3.54 -14.35
N VAL A 46 1.91 3.00 -15.57
CA VAL A 46 2.46 3.65 -16.80
C VAL A 46 1.91 5.06 -16.93
N ARG A 47 0.62 5.23 -16.71
CA ARG A 47 -0.06 6.53 -16.80
C ARG A 47 0.52 7.53 -15.80
N LEU A 48 0.73 7.09 -14.55
CA LEU A 48 1.36 7.94 -13.53
C LEU A 48 2.82 8.25 -13.85
N MET A 49 3.57 7.29 -14.37
CA MET A 49 4.95 7.51 -14.81
C MET A 49 5.04 8.59 -15.88
N ASN A 50 4.10 8.59 -16.82
CA ASN A 50 4.01 9.61 -17.86
C ASN A 50 3.66 11.00 -17.31
N GLN A 51 3.06 11.05 -16.12
CA GLN A 51 2.76 12.29 -15.41
C GLN A 51 3.89 12.73 -14.47
N GLY A 52 5.02 12.03 -14.47
CA GLY A 52 6.18 12.38 -13.66
C GLY A 52 6.18 11.79 -12.24
N ALA A 53 5.42 10.71 -11.99
CA ALA A 53 5.41 10.05 -10.70
C ALA A 53 6.81 9.54 -10.33
N LEU A 54 7.14 9.63 -9.03
CA LEU A 54 8.34 9.00 -8.50
C LEU A 54 8.10 7.49 -8.38
N VAL A 55 9.03 6.69 -8.92
CA VAL A 55 8.95 5.23 -8.86
C VAL A 55 10.07 4.70 -7.98
N ILE A 56 9.73 3.82 -7.05
CA ILE A 56 10.67 3.24 -6.08
C ILE A 56 10.66 1.72 -6.20
N ASP A 57 11.86 1.15 -6.40
CA ASP A 57 12.10 -0.29 -6.42
C ASP A 57 12.58 -0.74 -5.05
N LEU A 58 11.85 -1.67 -4.43
CA LEU A 58 12.16 -2.19 -3.09
C LEU A 58 13.04 -3.42 -3.10
N ARG A 59 13.48 -3.87 -4.29
CA ARG A 59 14.30 -5.06 -4.43
C ARG A 59 15.76 -4.77 -4.10
N THR A 60 16.59 -5.80 -4.14
CA THR A 60 18.02 -5.64 -3.94
C THR A 60 18.65 -4.82 -5.06
N GLN A 61 19.83 -4.26 -4.80
CA GLN A 61 20.59 -3.51 -5.80
C GLN A 61 20.92 -4.36 -7.03
N GLU A 62 21.22 -5.62 -6.84
CA GLU A 62 21.52 -6.56 -7.92
C GLU A 62 20.29 -6.82 -8.81
N ALA A 63 19.13 -7.05 -8.20
CA ALA A 63 17.87 -7.23 -8.91
C ALA A 63 17.49 -5.97 -9.67
N PHE A 64 17.67 -4.81 -9.07
CA PHE A 64 17.44 -3.51 -9.71
C PHE A 64 18.31 -3.32 -10.95
N ALA A 65 19.61 -3.61 -10.86
CA ALA A 65 20.54 -3.47 -11.97
C ALA A 65 20.19 -4.42 -13.13
N GLY A 66 19.62 -5.59 -12.84
CA GLY A 66 19.19 -6.55 -13.85
C GLY A 66 17.95 -6.18 -14.64
N GLY A 67 17.19 -5.19 -14.21
CA GLY A 67 16.00 -4.70 -14.87
C GLY A 67 15.03 -4.05 -13.91
N HIS A 68 14.64 -2.81 -14.17
CA HIS A 68 13.72 -2.03 -13.34
C HIS A 68 12.82 -1.15 -14.20
N LEU A 69 11.77 -0.60 -13.62
CA LEU A 69 10.93 0.38 -14.30
C LEU A 69 11.75 1.64 -14.61
N ASN A 70 11.47 2.25 -15.76
CA ASN A 70 12.23 3.43 -16.21
C ASN A 70 12.14 4.56 -15.17
N GLY A 71 13.29 5.10 -14.79
CA GLY A 71 13.40 6.18 -13.81
C GLY A 71 13.22 5.75 -12.36
N ALA A 72 13.08 4.46 -12.08
CA ALA A 72 12.95 3.98 -10.70
C ALA A 72 14.22 4.21 -9.89
N ARG A 73 14.02 4.48 -8.60
CA ARG A 73 15.10 4.53 -7.59
C ARG A 73 15.04 3.27 -6.73
N GLN A 74 16.18 2.67 -6.48
CA GLN A 74 16.25 1.57 -5.52
C GLN A 74 16.26 2.14 -4.09
N MET A 75 15.38 1.66 -3.23
CA MET A 75 15.33 2.02 -1.82
C MET A 75 15.07 0.79 -0.96
N THR A 76 15.76 0.72 0.18
CA THR A 76 15.53 -0.33 1.18
C THR A 76 14.31 0.00 2.05
N GLY A 77 13.81 -1.00 2.79
CA GLY A 77 12.74 -0.79 3.75
C GLY A 77 13.08 0.26 4.83
N GLU A 78 14.34 0.31 5.26
CA GLU A 78 14.82 1.32 6.21
C GLU A 78 14.76 2.73 5.62
N GLN A 79 15.12 2.88 4.36
CA GLN A 79 15.03 4.15 3.65
C GLN A 79 13.58 4.61 3.49
N ILE A 80 12.64 3.68 3.29
CA ILE A 80 11.21 3.98 3.23
C ILE A 80 10.72 4.53 4.57
N LEU A 81 11.18 4.00 5.70
CA LEU A 81 10.82 4.50 7.02
C LEU A 81 11.28 5.94 7.26
N LYS A 82 12.33 6.39 6.57
CA LYS A 82 12.88 7.74 6.66
C LYS A 82 12.44 8.64 5.50
N ALA A 83 11.50 8.18 4.67
CA ALA A 83 11.09 8.91 3.46
C ALA A 83 10.49 10.28 3.76
N ALA A 84 9.85 10.47 4.91
CA ALA A 84 9.30 11.77 5.31
C ALA A 84 10.37 12.89 5.33
N GLU A 85 11.62 12.54 5.58
CA GLU A 85 12.75 13.48 5.58
C GLU A 85 13.43 13.57 4.22
N THR A 86 13.71 12.40 3.60
CA THR A 86 14.51 12.32 2.38
C THR A 86 13.71 12.61 1.11
N LEU A 87 12.40 12.35 1.12
CA LEU A 87 11.50 12.57 -0.01
C LEU A 87 10.43 13.61 0.28
N LYS A 88 10.73 14.56 1.16
CA LYS A 88 9.79 15.58 1.61
C LYS A 88 9.09 16.33 0.49
N LYS A 89 9.81 16.62 -0.59
CA LYS A 89 9.26 17.34 -1.76
C LYS A 89 8.24 16.53 -2.56
N TYR A 90 8.14 15.22 -2.34
CA TYR A 90 7.21 14.33 -3.05
C TYR A 90 5.95 14.02 -2.26
N LYS A 91 5.72 14.60 -1.08
CA LYS A 91 4.58 14.27 -0.21
C LYS A 91 3.21 14.48 -0.88
N GLU A 92 3.08 15.44 -1.77
CA GLU A 92 1.85 15.71 -2.49
C GLU A 92 1.86 15.22 -3.93
N LYS A 93 2.96 14.60 -4.36
CA LYS A 93 3.14 14.09 -5.72
C LYS A 93 2.84 12.58 -5.78
N PRO A 94 2.39 12.06 -6.93
CA PRO A 94 2.23 10.63 -7.09
C PRO A 94 3.55 9.89 -6.91
N LEU A 95 3.49 8.80 -6.14
CA LEU A 95 4.63 7.97 -5.81
C LEU A 95 4.20 6.51 -5.91
N VAL A 96 4.96 5.70 -6.63
CA VAL A 96 4.67 4.27 -6.82
C VAL A 96 5.84 3.45 -6.30
N VAL A 97 5.55 2.49 -5.43
CA VAL A 97 6.55 1.54 -4.94
C VAL A 97 6.23 0.15 -5.49
N TYR A 98 7.25 -0.65 -5.76
CA TYR A 98 7.06 -2.01 -6.22
C TYR A 98 8.17 -2.94 -5.77
N ASP A 99 7.86 -4.21 -5.73
CA ASP A 99 8.75 -5.32 -5.45
C ASP A 99 8.53 -6.43 -6.50
N ASP A 100 8.97 -7.64 -6.26
CA ASP A 100 8.81 -8.74 -7.22
C ASP A 100 7.36 -9.19 -7.39
N ASN A 101 6.59 -9.29 -6.30
CA ASN A 101 5.25 -9.91 -6.27
C ASN A 101 4.13 -9.01 -5.73
N GLY A 102 4.45 -7.82 -5.23
CA GLY A 102 3.48 -6.86 -4.71
C GLY A 102 3.33 -6.82 -3.20
N SER A 103 3.79 -7.81 -2.43
CA SER A 103 3.58 -7.87 -0.98
C SER A 103 4.36 -6.79 -0.22
N ALA A 104 5.64 -6.61 -0.51
CA ALA A 104 6.45 -5.55 0.08
C ALA A 104 5.98 -4.18 -0.36
N GLY A 105 5.50 -4.04 -1.60
CA GLY A 105 4.93 -2.81 -2.12
C GLY A 105 3.71 -2.33 -1.35
N VAL A 106 2.81 -3.24 -0.98
CA VAL A 106 1.63 -2.94 -0.16
C VAL A 106 2.06 -2.38 1.20
N SER A 107 2.99 -3.04 1.87
CA SER A 107 3.51 -2.58 3.17
C SER A 107 4.18 -1.21 3.06
N ALA A 108 5.03 -1.00 2.05
CA ALA A 108 5.73 0.26 1.84
C ALA A 108 4.79 1.41 1.52
N SER A 109 3.79 1.20 0.66
CA SER A 109 2.81 2.25 0.33
C SER A 109 2.02 2.68 1.57
N ARG A 110 1.71 1.74 2.45
CA ARG A 110 1.03 2.01 3.72
C ARG A 110 1.92 2.83 4.66
N GLN A 111 3.20 2.48 4.77
CA GLN A 111 4.18 3.22 5.58
C GLN A 111 4.35 4.64 5.07
N LEU A 112 4.39 4.83 3.76
CA LEU A 112 4.48 6.15 3.14
C LEU A 112 3.22 6.98 3.41
N ALA A 113 2.04 6.39 3.29
CA ALA A 113 0.78 7.07 3.61
C ALA A 113 0.76 7.54 5.08
N ALA A 114 1.25 6.71 6.00
CA ALA A 114 1.36 7.05 7.41
C ALA A 114 2.34 8.21 7.67
N GLN A 115 3.32 8.42 6.79
CA GLN A 115 4.29 9.52 6.87
C GLN A 115 3.81 10.81 6.19
N GLY A 116 2.58 10.82 5.66
CA GLY A 116 2.00 12.01 5.05
C GLY A 116 2.07 12.08 3.53
N PHE A 117 2.47 11.01 2.86
CA PHE A 117 2.43 10.93 1.39
C PHE A 117 1.00 10.66 0.94
N THR A 118 0.34 11.67 0.37
CA THR A 118 -1.09 11.63 0.04
C THR A 118 -1.44 10.76 -1.16
N LYS A 119 -0.45 10.52 -2.04
CA LYS A 119 -0.62 9.77 -3.29
C LYS A 119 0.41 8.65 -3.39
N ALA A 120 0.52 7.84 -2.33
CA ALA A 120 1.40 6.68 -2.28
C ALA A 120 0.66 5.45 -2.80
N PHE A 121 1.15 4.89 -3.89
CA PHE A 121 0.58 3.71 -4.56
C PHE A 121 1.61 2.59 -4.64
N ASN A 122 1.14 1.38 -4.89
CA ASN A 122 1.99 0.24 -5.19
C ASN A 122 1.54 -0.44 -6.49
N LEU A 123 2.47 -1.10 -7.15
CA LEU A 123 2.19 -1.88 -8.35
C LEU A 123 1.57 -3.22 -7.95
N ARG A 124 0.30 -3.43 -8.32
CA ARG A 124 -0.42 -4.68 -8.04
C ARG A 124 0.28 -5.85 -8.74
N GLY A 125 0.62 -6.87 -7.95
CA GLY A 125 1.35 -8.03 -8.45
C GLY A 125 2.83 -7.80 -8.70
N GLY A 126 3.34 -6.59 -8.44
CA GLY A 126 4.75 -6.26 -8.55
C GLY A 126 5.33 -6.42 -9.95
N LEU A 127 6.63 -6.64 -10.02
CA LEU A 127 7.33 -6.79 -11.29
C LEU A 127 6.84 -8.00 -12.10
N ALA A 128 6.36 -9.06 -11.43
CA ALA A 128 5.78 -10.21 -12.12
C ALA A 128 4.58 -9.82 -12.99
N ALA A 129 3.68 -8.97 -12.47
CA ALA A 129 2.55 -8.46 -13.23
C ALA A 129 2.98 -7.55 -14.39
N TRP A 130 3.99 -6.73 -14.16
CA TRP A 130 4.58 -5.87 -15.19
C TRP A 130 5.11 -6.68 -16.36
N ARG A 131 5.88 -7.73 -16.07
CA ARG A 131 6.42 -8.63 -17.09
C ARG A 131 5.34 -9.43 -17.82
N ALA A 132 4.29 -9.82 -17.12
CA ALA A 132 3.15 -10.55 -17.70
C ALA A 132 2.45 -9.73 -18.80
N GLU A 133 2.48 -8.41 -18.70
CA GLU A 133 1.94 -7.49 -19.72
C GLU A 133 2.98 -7.07 -20.78
N ASN A 134 4.16 -7.67 -20.76
CA ASN A 134 5.26 -7.39 -21.70
C ASN A 134 5.68 -5.91 -21.72
N LEU A 135 5.61 -5.25 -20.59
CA LEU A 135 6.04 -3.86 -20.47
C LEU A 135 7.57 -3.76 -20.37
N PRO A 136 8.17 -2.67 -20.87
CA PRO A 136 9.62 -2.57 -20.94
C PRO A 136 10.27 -2.34 -19.59
N LEU A 137 11.50 -2.84 -19.46
CA LEU A 137 12.37 -2.62 -18.30
C LEU A 137 13.66 -1.96 -18.75
N THR A 138 14.23 -1.13 -17.87
CA THR A 138 15.52 -0.48 -18.06
C THR A 138 16.59 -1.24 -17.27
N LYS A 139 17.76 -1.44 -17.85
CA LYS A 139 18.91 -2.08 -17.17
C LYS A 139 19.91 -1.03 -16.72
N GLY A 140 20.63 -1.36 -15.69
CA GLY A 140 21.65 -0.50 -15.11
C GLY A 140 21.15 0.23 -13.85
#